data_23b092ac8810e0b9b5f6870243ad0136
#
_entry.id   23b092ac8810e0b9b5f6870243ad0136
#
_cell.length_a   1.000
_cell.length_b   1.000
_cell.length_c   1.000
_cell.angle_alpha   90.00
_cell.angle_beta   90.00
_cell.angle_gamma   90.00
#
_symmetry.space_group_name_H-M   'P 1'
#
loop_
_entity.id
_entity.type
_entity.pdbx_description
1 polymer ?
#
loop_
_entity_poly.entity_id
_entity_poly.type
_entity_poly.pdbx_seq_one_letter_code
_entity_poly.pdbx_strand_id
1 'polypeptide(L)'
;TNTFNSNAISQQEYAMEHRVVELNRRGVEIARAETQRAEGLDPSRPRFVAGSMGPTPVAASLTDEVDDPAHRAVDFDTLAEAARQQSEALIRAGVDLIILETCFDALNIKAQLFGIRQAVDALQSDIPLIVSVTISDVSGRLLSGHTLDAVLAIVKEFRPDAVGFNCGSGPDSLARHVRELADKSPYPIIFYPNAGLPDRMGNYSLTPEAFVDTVKPLLAD
;
A
#
# COMPACT_ATOMS: atom_id res chain seq x y z
N THR A 1 -7.23 2.97 7.80
CA THR A 1 -8.65 2.95 7.37
C THR A 1 -8.95 1.67 6.60
N ASN A 2 -10.24 1.28 6.51
CA ASN A 2 -10.67 0.18 5.66
C ASN A 2 -11.06 0.68 4.25
N THR A 3 -10.19 1.47 3.64
CA THR A 3 -10.42 2.10 2.33
C THR A 3 -9.58 1.50 1.20
N PHE A 4 -8.93 0.37 1.47
CA PHE A 4 -7.99 -0.31 0.59
C PHE A 4 -8.48 -0.41 -0.87
N ASN A 5 -9.71 -0.90 -1.09
CA ASN A 5 -10.32 -1.03 -2.41
C ASN A 5 -11.34 0.08 -2.73
N SER A 6 -11.33 1.20 -1.99
CA SER A 6 -12.31 2.28 -2.18
C SER A 6 -11.91 3.24 -3.31
N ASN A 7 -11.43 2.71 -4.44
CA ASN A 7 -11.16 3.43 -5.69
C ASN A 7 -12.20 3.10 -6.75
N ALA A 8 -12.35 3.95 -7.75
CA ALA A 8 -13.38 3.80 -8.78
C ALA A 8 -13.29 2.48 -9.57
N ILE A 9 -12.07 2.01 -9.87
CA ILE A 9 -11.85 0.79 -10.64
C ILE A 9 -12.32 -0.44 -9.85
N SER A 10 -11.92 -0.56 -8.57
CA SER A 10 -12.35 -1.67 -7.71
C SER A 10 -13.85 -1.62 -7.40
N GLN A 11 -14.42 -0.43 -7.25
CA GLN A 11 -15.85 -0.27 -6.95
C GLN A 11 -16.78 -0.49 -8.15
N GLN A 12 -16.23 -0.49 -9.36
CA GLN A 12 -16.96 -0.78 -10.58
C GLN A 12 -17.53 -2.21 -10.60
N GLU A 13 -16.84 -3.18 -10.00
CA GLU A 13 -17.32 -4.55 -9.84
C GLU A 13 -18.66 -4.65 -9.08
N TYR A 14 -18.97 -3.64 -8.25
CA TYR A 14 -20.17 -3.55 -7.42
C TYR A 14 -21.15 -2.47 -7.90
N ALA A 15 -20.89 -1.83 -9.05
CA ALA A 15 -21.61 -0.65 -9.53
C ALA A 15 -21.66 0.49 -8.49
N MET A 16 -20.57 0.65 -7.71
CA MET A 16 -20.43 1.60 -6.61
C MET A 16 -19.36 2.67 -6.85
N GLU A 17 -18.86 2.81 -8.07
CA GLU A 17 -17.83 3.79 -8.44
C GLU A 17 -18.25 5.23 -8.10
N HIS A 18 -19.56 5.52 -8.12
CA HIS A 18 -20.12 6.80 -7.71
C HIS A 18 -20.07 7.06 -6.19
N ARG A 19 -19.73 6.04 -5.38
CA ARG A 19 -19.64 6.11 -3.91
C ARG A 19 -18.22 6.31 -3.39
N VAL A 20 -17.22 6.40 -4.23
CA VAL A 20 -15.79 6.46 -3.83
C VAL A 20 -15.54 7.53 -2.77
N VAL A 21 -16.05 8.74 -2.98
CA VAL A 21 -15.88 9.85 -2.02
C VAL A 21 -16.52 9.52 -0.66
N GLU A 22 -17.73 8.99 -0.67
CA GLU A 22 -18.45 8.62 0.55
C GLU A 22 -17.76 7.48 1.31
N LEU A 23 -17.34 6.42 0.61
CA LEU A 23 -16.65 5.27 1.21
C LEU A 23 -15.36 5.69 1.91
N ASN A 24 -14.53 6.48 1.25
CA ASN A 24 -13.28 6.98 1.83
C ASN A 24 -13.55 7.89 3.04
N ARG A 25 -14.46 8.85 2.91
CA ARG A 25 -14.84 9.73 4.01
C ARG A 25 -15.34 8.94 5.23
N ARG A 26 -16.24 7.97 5.04
CA ARG A 26 -16.77 7.13 6.13
C ARG A 26 -15.70 6.26 6.77
N GLY A 27 -14.80 5.68 5.97
CA GLY A 27 -13.67 4.90 6.49
C GLY A 27 -12.76 5.74 7.39
N VAL A 28 -12.51 7.00 7.03
CA VAL A 28 -11.73 7.93 7.86
C VAL A 28 -12.48 8.33 9.12
N GLU A 29 -13.76 8.67 9.02
CA GLU A 29 -14.59 9.05 10.19
C GLU A 29 -14.61 7.95 11.26
N ILE A 30 -14.80 6.68 10.85
CA ILE A 30 -14.79 5.53 11.77
C ILE A 30 -13.41 5.40 12.45
N ALA A 31 -12.33 5.44 11.67
CA ALA A 31 -10.97 5.34 12.21
C ALA A 31 -10.66 6.50 13.16
N ARG A 32 -11.04 7.72 12.81
CA ARG A 32 -10.83 8.92 13.63
C ARG A 32 -11.58 8.84 14.96
N ALA A 33 -12.82 8.38 14.96
CA ALA A 33 -13.59 8.19 16.19
C ALA A 33 -12.91 7.21 17.15
N GLU A 34 -12.35 6.11 16.63
CA GLU A 34 -11.64 5.12 17.45
C GLU A 34 -10.27 5.62 17.94
N THR A 35 -9.53 6.39 17.14
CA THR A 35 -8.28 7.00 17.61
C THR A 35 -8.54 8.00 18.73
N GLN A 36 -9.54 8.84 18.59
CA GLN A 36 -9.94 9.79 19.63
C GLN A 36 -10.39 9.10 20.92
N ARG A 37 -11.15 7.99 20.80
CA ARG A 37 -11.55 7.20 21.95
C ARG A 37 -10.32 6.58 22.66
N ALA A 38 -9.37 6.06 21.90
CA ALA A 38 -8.15 5.47 22.47
C ALA A 38 -7.23 6.51 23.10
N GLU A 39 -7.11 7.70 22.52
CA GLU A 39 -6.37 8.82 23.11
C GLU A 39 -7.02 9.36 24.40
N GLY A 40 -8.35 9.35 24.47
CA GLY A 40 -9.06 9.67 25.70
C GLY A 40 -8.75 8.70 26.86
N LEU A 41 -8.39 7.44 26.55
CA LEU A 41 -7.98 6.46 27.55
C LEU A 41 -6.49 6.55 27.93
N ASP A 42 -5.64 6.94 26.97
CA ASP A 42 -4.20 7.13 27.17
C ASP A 42 -3.69 8.32 26.35
N PRO A 43 -3.78 9.54 26.88
CA PRO A 43 -3.33 10.75 26.19
C PRO A 43 -1.81 10.82 25.96
N SER A 44 -1.02 9.98 26.61
CA SER A 44 0.43 9.95 26.43
C SER A 44 0.85 9.31 25.10
N ARG A 45 -0.08 8.63 24.41
CA ARG A 45 0.16 7.94 23.17
C ARG A 45 -0.70 8.53 22.05
N PRO A 46 -0.15 9.39 21.18
CA PRO A 46 -0.89 9.88 20.02
C PRO A 46 -1.24 8.73 19.06
N ARG A 47 -2.38 8.85 18.39
CA ARG A 47 -2.86 7.91 17.40
C ARG A 47 -3.07 8.61 16.07
N PHE A 48 -2.64 7.95 14.99
CA PHE A 48 -2.72 8.49 13.64
C PHE A 48 -3.67 7.65 12.78
N VAL A 49 -4.33 8.30 11.83
CA VAL A 49 -5.21 7.66 10.85
C VAL A 49 -4.50 7.62 9.51
N ALA A 50 -4.08 6.43 9.06
CA ALA A 50 -3.51 6.22 7.74
C ALA A 50 -4.64 5.96 6.72
N GLY A 51 -4.67 6.74 5.65
CA GLY A 51 -5.52 6.49 4.49
C GLY A 51 -4.95 5.34 3.67
N SER A 52 -5.56 4.15 3.74
CA SER A 52 -5.12 2.97 3.01
C SER A 52 -5.59 3.00 1.57
N MET A 53 -4.66 2.87 0.64
CA MET A 53 -4.88 2.74 -0.81
C MET A 53 -4.20 1.45 -1.29
N GLY A 54 -4.99 0.51 -1.76
CA GLY A 54 -4.50 -0.77 -2.29
C GLY A 54 -4.29 -0.76 -3.80
N PRO A 55 -3.89 -1.92 -4.36
CA PRO A 55 -3.83 -2.11 -5.81
C PRO A 55 -5.23 -2.17 -6.41
N THR A 56 -5.31 -2.01 -7.71
CA THR A 56 -6.52 -2.28 -8.49
C THR A 56 -6.59 -3.76 -8.90
N PRO A 57 -7.79 -4.30 -9.19
CA PRO A 57 -7.95 -5.67 -9.67
C PRO A 57 -7.32 -5.91 -11.05
N VAL A 58 -6.99 -4.84 -11.78
CA VAL A 58 -6.38 -4.87 -13.11
C VAL A 58 -5.00 -4.22 -13.10
N ALA A 59 -4.09 -4.73 -13.94
CA ALA A 59 -2.72 -4.28 -14.05
C ALA A 59 -2.42 -3.71 -15.44
N ALA A 60 -1.73 -2.56 -15.49
CA ALA A 60 -1.39 -1.92 -16.75
C ALA A 60 -0.16 -2.55 -17.44
N SER A 61 0.65 -3.35 -16.74
CA SER A 61 1.81 -4.02 -17.32
C SER A 61 1.57 -5.51 -17.63
N LEU A 62 0.45 -6.07 -17.20
CA LEU A 62 0.09 -7.47 -17.42
C LEU A 62 -1.13 -7.55 -18.33
N THR A 63 -1.24 -8.66 -19.09
CA THR A 63 -2.42 -9.00 -19.86
C THR A 63 -3.01 -10.31 -19.35
N ASP A 64 -4.32 -10.42 -19.37
CA ASP A 64 -5.07 -11.65 -19.17
C ASP A 64 -5.51 -12.30 -20.50
N GLU A 65 -5.24 -11.62 -21.63
CA GLU A 65 -5.54 -12.10 -22.98
C GLU A 65 -4.33 -12.86 -23.56
N VAL A 66 -4.46 -14.17 -23.63
CA VAL A 66 -3.38 -15.05 -24.13
C VAL A 66 -3.08 -14.81 -25.62
N ASP A 67 -4.10 -14.52 -26.40
CA ASP A 67 -4.01 -14.34 -27.85
C ASP A 67 -3.70 -12.90 -28.26
N ASP A 68 -3.78 -11.94 -27.33
CA ASP A 68 -3.39 -10.55 -27.54
C ASP A 68 -2.44 -10.05 -26.46
N PRO A 69 -1.13 -10.28 -26.61
CA PRO A 69 -0.13 -9.82 -25.64
C PRO A 69 -0.04 -8.29 -25.47
N ALA A 70 -0.62 -7.53 -26.40
CA ALA A 70 -0.67 -6.06 -26.34
C ALA A 70 -1.88 -5.54 -25.57
N HIS A 71 -2.90 -6.38 -25.35
CA HIS A 71 -4.09 -5.97 -24.60
C HIS A 71 -3.73 -5.50 -23.19
N ARG A 72 -4.40 -4.46 -22.73
CA ARG A 72 -4.34 -3.95 -21.36
C ARG A 72 -5.75 -3.63 -20.90
N ALA A 73 -6.16 -4.21 -19.79
CA ALA A 73 -7.48 -3.98 -19.20
C ALA A 73 -7.64 -2.55 -18.65
N VAL A 74 -6.54 -1.84 -18.44
CA VAL A 74 -6.54 -0.47 -17.92
C VAL A 74 -5.33 0.30 -18.47
N ASP A 75 -5.48 1.59 -18.71
CA ASP A 75 -4.40 2.49 -19.07
C ASP A 75 -3.87 3.28 -17.85
N PHE A 76 -2.75 3.98 -18.06
CA PHE A 76 -2.08 4.78 -17.06
C PHE A 76 -2.99 5.91 -16.52
N ASP A 77 -3.67 6.62 -17.41
CA ASP A 77 -4.45 7.81 -17.06
C ASP A 77 -5.69 7.43 -16.23
N THR A 78 -6.33 6.32 -16.56
CA THR A 78 -7.45 5.76 -15.78
C THR A 78 -7.01 5.37 -14.36
N LEU A 79 -5.84 4.72 -14.22
CA LEU A 79 -5.27 4.39 -12.91
C LEU A 79 -4.92 5.64 -12.10
N ALA A 80 -4.29 6.62 -12.74
CA ALA A 80 -3.90 7.87 -12.11
C ALA A 80 -5.13 8.66 -11.63
N GLU A 81 -6.18 8.75 -12.45
CA GLU A 81 -7.41 9.45 -12.08
C GLU A 81 -8.13 8.77 -10.91
N ALA A 82 -8.23 7.43 -10.92
CA ALA A 82 -8.82 6.69 -9.80
C ALA A 82 -8.05 6.93 -8.49
N ALA A 83 -6.72 6.94 -8.53
CA ALA A 83 -5.87 7.23 -7.38
C ALA A 83 -6.00 8.69 -6.94
N ARG A 84 -6.08 9.64 -7.87
CA ARG A 84 -6.30 11.06 -7.57
C ARG A 84 -7.61 11.27 -6.82
N GLN A 85 -8.71 10.69 -7.32
CA GLN A 85 -10.03 10.78 -6.70
C GLN A 85 -10.04 10.21 -5.28
N GLN A 86 -9.45 9.02 -5.09
CA GLN A 86 -9.36 8.39 -3.78
C GLN A 86 -8.53 9.23 -2.81
N SER A 87 -7.35 9.70 -3.24
CA SER A 87 -6.45 10.52 -2.43
C SER A 87 -7.10 11.84 -2.00
N GLU A 88 -7.77 12.54 -2.92
CA GLU A 88 -8.50 13.76 -2.57
C GLU A 88 -9.56 13.49 -1.51
N ALA A 89 -10.31 12.40 -1.63
CA ALA A 89 -11.35 12.04 -0.66
C ALA A 89 -10.75 11.75 0.72
N LEU A 90 -9.63 11.03 0.79
CA LEU A 90 -8.91 10.72 2.03
C LEU A 90 -8.34 11.98 2.69
N ILE A 91 -7.65 12.84 1.92
CA ILE A 91 -7.06 14.08 2.43
C ILE A 91 -8.15 15.03 2.96
N ARG A 92 -9.23 15.21 2.20
CA ARG A 92 -10.36 16.06 2.62
C ARG A 92 -11.08 15.51 3.85
N ALA A 93 -11.08 14.19 4.04
CA ALA A 93 -11.65 13.54 5.23
C ALA A 93 -10.74 13.65 6.46
N GLY A 94 -9.49 14.10 6.31
CA GLY A 94 -8.58 14.39 7.41
C GLY A 94 -7.76 13.20 7.89
N VAL A 95 -7.23 12.37 6.97
CA VAL A 95 -6.20 11.39 7.32
C VAL A 95 -4.89 12.09 7.69
N ASP A 96 -4.08 11.45 8.53
CA ASP A 96 -2.78 11.99 8.96
C ASP A 96 -1.64 11.62 8.01
N LEU A 97 -1.81 10.54 7.23
CA LEU A 97 -0.89 10.09 6.18
C LEU A 97 -1.64 9.24 5.14
N ILE A 98 -1.04 9.09 3.97
CA ILE A 98 -1.48 8.12 2.96
C ILE A 98 -0.49 6.95 2.95
N ILE A 99 -1.03 5.73 2.89
CA ILE A 99 -0.25 4.52 2.64
C ILE A 99 -0.76 3.86 1.36
N LEU A 100 0.09 3.87 0.32
CA LEU A 100 -0.10 3.10 -0.90
C LEU A 100 0.53 1.72 -0.66
N GLU A 101 -0.28 0.70 -0.48
CA GLU A 101 0.16 -0.59 0.03
C GLU A 101 -0.20 -1.78 -0.87
N THR A 102 0.49 -2.91 -0.66
CA THR A 102 0.28 -4.18 -1.37
C THR A 102 0.52 -4.06 -2.88
N CYS A 103 1.37 -3.13 -3.27
CA CYS A 103 1.64 -2.87 -4.67
C CYS A 103 2.46 -4.02 -5.29
N PHE A 104 2.00 -4.56 -6.41
CA PHE A 104 2.64 -5.68 -7.10
C PHE A 104 2.98 -5.43 -8.57
N ASP A 105 2.55 -4.29 -9.13
CA ASP A 105 2.79 -3.89 -10.51
C ASP A 105 3.47 -2.51 -10.58
N ALA A 106 4.64 -2.45 -11.24
CA ALA A 106 5.45 -1.23 -11.27
C ALA A 106 4.79 -0.07 -12.02
N LEU A 107 4.03 -0.35 -13.08
CA LEU A 107 3.34 0.69 -13.83
C LEU A 107 2.13 1.21 -13.06
N ASN A 108 1.40 0.32 -12.37
CA ASN A 108 0.31 0.72 -11.48
C ASN A 108 0.84 1.61 -10.33
N ILE A 109 1.97 1.23 -9.70
CA ILE A 109 2.62 2.07 -8.68
C ILE A 109 2.86 3.47 -9.22
N LYS A 110 3.47 3.58 -10.40
CA LYS A 110 3.80 4.87 -10.99
C LYS A 110 2.55 5.71 -11.28
N ALA A 111 1.50 5.10 -11.82
CA ALA A 111 0.24 5.78 -12.12
C ALA A 111 -0.48 6.23 -10.83
N GLN A 112 -0.54 5.36 -9.82
CA GLN A 112 -1.15 5.70 -8.53
C GLN A 112 -0.38 6.82 -7.82
N LEU A 113 0.95 6.78 -7.80
CA LEU A 113 1.78 7.85 -7.23
C LEU A 113 1.60 9.17 -7.98
N PHE A 114 1.45 9.12 -9.30
CA PHE A 114 1.16 10.30 -10.10
C PHE A 114 -0.19 10.92 -9.72
N GLY A 115 -1.24 10.11 -9.58
CA GLY A 115 -2.56 10.57 -9.13
C GLY A 115 -2.55 11.13 -7.71
N ILE A 116 -1.84 10.47 -6.78
CA ILE A 116 -1.65 10.96 -5.41
C ILE A 116 -0.97 12.34 -5.43
N ARG A 117 0.10 12.51 -6.22
CA ARG A 117 0.79 13.80 -6.36
C ARG A 117 -0.13 14.89 -6.88
N GLN A 118 -0.95 14.60 -7.90
CA GLN A 118 -1.93 15.56 -8.41
C GLN A 118 -2.93 15.99 -7.33
N ALA A 119 -3.40 15.06 -6.48
CA ALA A 119 -4.30 15.37 -5.37
C ALA A 119 -3.61 16.24 -4.31
N VAL A 120 -2.38 15.90 -3.93
CA VAL A 120 -1.57 16.65 -2.97
C VAL A 120 -1.32 18.08 -3.46
N ASP A 121 -0.91 18.25 -4.72
CA ASP A 121 -0.65 19.57 -5.31
C ASP A 121 -1.93 20.40 -5.41
N ALA A 122 -3.05 19.81 -5.85
CA ALA A 122 -4.34 20.48 -5.97
C ALA A 122 -4.89 20.96 -4.63
N LEU A 123 -4.64 20.21 -3.55
CA LEU A 123 -5.08 20.53 -2.19
C LEU A 123 -4.04 21.31 -1.40
N GLN A 124 -2.85 21.56 -1.97
CA GLN A 124 -1.72 22.21 -1.28
C GLN A 124 -1.42 21.53 0.07
N SER A 125 -1.39 20.19 0.07
CA SER A 125 -1.24 19.35 1.25
C SER A 125 0.21 18.91 1.43
N ASP A 126 0.70 18.87 2.67
CA ASP A 126 2.01 18.31 3.04
C ASP A 126 1.87 16.90 3.65
N ILE A 127 0.81 16.18 3.27
CA ILE A 127 0.50 14.87 3.86
C ILE A 127 1.63 13.87 3.62
N PRO A 128 2.12 13.15 4.66
CA PRO A 128 3.12 12.11 4.49
C PRO A 128 2.61 10.96 3.61
N LEU A 129 3.53 10.39 2.81
CA LEU A 129 3.26 9.29 1.89
C LEU A 129 4.17 8.10 2.20
N ILE A 130 3.57 6.95 2.44
CA ILE A 130 4.24 5.67 2.56
C ILE A 130 3.94 4.81 1.34
N VAL A 131 4.96 4.13 0.79
CA VAL A 131 4.80 3.17 -0.31
C VAL A 131 5.25 1.80 0.14
N SER A 132 4.35 0.83 0.08
CA SER A 132 4.61 -0.56 0.46
C SER A 132 4.29 -1.52 -0.68
N VAL A 133 5.25 -2.37 -1.01
CA VAL A 133 5.09 -3.35 -2.09
C VAL A 133 4.94 -4.76 -1.53
N THR A 134 4.39 -5.65 -2.35
CA THR A 134 4.30 -7.07 -2.03
C THR A 134 5.21 -7.85 -2.96
N ILE A 135 6.12 -8.63 -2.37
CA ILE A 135 6.96 -9.58 -3.08
C ILE A 135 6.21 -10.91 -3.19
N SER A 136 6.11 -11.41 -4.42
CA SER A 136 5.31 -12.60 -4.72
C SER A 136 6.05 -13.90 -4.45
N ASP A 137 7.38 -13.89 -4.50
CA ASP A 137 8.20 -15.08 -4.39
C ASP A 137 9.57 -14.83 -3.74
N VAL A 138 10.35 -15.90 -3.63
CA VAL A 138 11.69 -15.87 -3.06
C VAL A 138 12.72 -15.09 -3.90
N SER A 139 12.41 -14.71 -5.15
CA SER A 139 13.34 -13.93 -5.99
C SER A 139 13.43 -12.46 -5.59
N GLY A 140 12.51 -11.96 -4.78
CA GLY A 140 12.43 -10.56 -4.38
C GLY A 140 11.85 -9.65 -5.47
N ARG A 141 11.09 -10.22 -6.42
CA ARG A 141 10.46 -9.48 -7.50
C ARG A 141 8.99 -9.24 -7.23
N LEU A 142 8.47 -8.15 -7.77
CA LEU A 142 7.03 -7.92 -7.88
C LEU A 142 6.42 -8.94 -8.85
N LEU A 143 5.11 -9.11 -8.83
CA LEU A 143 4.38 -9.96 -9.78
C LEU A 143 4.64 -9.52 -11.23
N SER A 144 4.82 -8.22 -11.48
CA SER A 144 5.22 -7.66 -12.78
C SER A 144 6.69 -7.93 -13.16
N GLY A 145 7.44 -8.70 -12.37
CA GLY A 145 8.83 -9.08 -12.63
C GLY A 145 9.88 -8.04 -12.24
N HIS A 146 9.49 -6.86 -11.80
CA HIS A 146 10.40 -5.76 -11.43
C HIS A 146 11.15 -6.05 -10.12
N THR A 147 12.41 -5.61 -10.07
CA THR A 147 13.29 -5.69 -8.89
C THR A 147 13.04 -4.54 -7.92
N LEU A 148 13.60 -4.66 -6.70
CA LEU A 148 13.58 -3.57 -5.72
C LEU A 148 14.27 -2.30 -6.22
N ASP A 149 15.36 -2.42 -6.99
CA ASP A 149 16.02 -1.27 -7.61
C ASP A 149 15.09 -0.52 -8.57
N ALA A 150 14.29 -1.26 -9.35
CA ALA A 150 13.29 -0.65 -10.23
C ALA A 150 12.19 0.05 -9.43
N VAL A 151 11.73 -0.53 -8.33
CA VAL A 151 10.76 0.12 -7.42
C VAL A 151 11.34 1.40 -6.85
N LEU A 152 12.55 1.36 -6.30
CA LEU A 152 13.22 2.54 -5.75
C LEU A 152 13.40 3.65 -6.80
N ALA A 153 13.75 3.28 -8.05
CA ALA A 153 13.85 4.24 -9.15
C ALA A 153 12.51 4.93 -9.46
N ILE A 154 11.39 4.20 -9.39
CA ILE A 154 10.04 4.74 -9.60
C ILE A 154 9.67 5.68 -8.45
N VAL A 155 9.77 5.23 -7.20
CA VAL A 155 9.27 5.98 -6.05
C VAL A 155 10.10 7.22 -5.74
N LYS A 156 11.36 7.24 -6.15
CA LYS A 156 12.29 8.38 -5.95
C LYS A 156 11.75 9.72 -6.44
N GLU A 157 11.07 9.71 -7.58
CA GLU A 157 10.49 10.93 -8.19
C GLU A 157 9.36 11.52 -7.34
N PHE A 158 8.72 10.69 -6.52
CA PHE A 158 7.58 11.07 -5.67
C PHE A 158 7.97 11.36 -4.22
N ARG A 159 9.23 11.09 -3.84
CA ARG A 159 9.81 11.37 -2.51
C ARG A 159 8.92 10.92 -1.36
N PRO A 160 8.65 9.60 -1.23
CA PRO A 160 7.88 9.09 -0.10
C PRO A 160 8.63 9.30 1.22
N ASP A 161 7.89 9.35 2.33
CA ASP A 161 8.45 9.43 3.67
C ASP A 161 8.96 8.09 4.19
N ALA A 162 8.42 6.98 3.67
CA ALA A 162 8.91 5.63 3.92
C ALA A 162 8.59 4.70 2.75
N VAL A 163 9.39 3.64 2.61
CA VAL A 163 9.14 2.56 1.66
C VAL A 163 9.22 1.21 2.37
N GLY A 164 8.63 0.16 1.81
CA GLY A 164 8.76 -1.14 2.45
C GLY A 164 7.93 -2.25 1.88
N PHE A 165 7.63 -3.22 2.74
CA PHE A 165 6.94 -4.44 2.38
C PHE A 165 5.77 -4.73 3.30
N ASN A 166 4.70 -5.23 2.72
CA ASN A 166 3.59 -5.82 3.46
C ASN A 166 3.08 -7.10 2.79
N CYS A 167 2.23 -7.81 3.51
CA CYS A 167 1.66 -9.09 3.03
C CYS A 167 2.74 -10.13 2.64
N GLY A 168 2.53 -10.83 1.54
CA GLY A 168 3.43 -11.86 1.05
C GLY A 168 3.54 -13.04 2.00
N SER A 169 4.74 -13.62 2.08
CA SER A 169 5.08 -14.71 3.00
C SER A 169 5.33 -14.19 4.40
N GLY A 170 5.66 -15.10 5.34
CA GLY A 170 6.04 -14.71 6.70
C GLY A 170 7.35 -13.92 6.77
N PRO A 171 7.68 -13.35 7.94
CA PRO A 171 8.83 -12.47 8.11
C PRO A 171 10.17 -13.13 7.78
N ASP A 172 10.31 -14.44 8.02
CA ASP A 172 11.54 -15.20 7.72
C ASP A 172 11.96 -15.12 6.26
N SER A 173 11.00 -15.33 5.36
CA SER A 173 11.26 -15.33 3.92
C SER A 173 11.55 -13.94 3.37
N LEU A 174 11.03 -12.90 4.01
CA LEU A 174 11.19 -11.50 3.60
C LEU A 174 12.38 -10.80 4.25
N ALA A 175 12.94 -11.33 5.35
CA ALA A 175 14.01 -10.70 6.12
C ALA A 175 15.22 -10.26 5.26
N ARG A 176 15.64 -11.10 4.31
CA ARG A 176 16.77 -10.76 3.41
C ARG A 176 16.45 -9.58 2.51
N HIS A 177 15.20 -9.47 2.04
CA HIS A 177 14.77 -8.38 1.16
C HIS A 177 14.59 -7.07 1.92
N VAL A 178 14.21 -7.15 3.21
CA VAL A 178 14.20 -5.97 4.10
C VAL A 178 15.60 -5.41 4.25
N ARG A 179 16.61 -6.25 4.51
CA ARG A 179 18.01 -5.81 4.58
C ARG A 179 18.50 -5.23 3.25
N GLU A 180 18.23 -5.94 2.14
CA GLU A 180 18.57 -5.44 0.80
C GLU A 180 17.93 -4.07 0.53
N LEU A 181 16.68 -3.88 0.92
CA LEU A 181 16.00 -2.60 0.76
C LEU A 181 16.61 -1.53 1.66
N ALA A 182 16.93 -1.86 2.91
CA ALA A 182 17.57 -0.93 3.86
C ALA A 182 18.94 -0.45 3.37
N ASP A 183 19.75 -1.35 2.79
CA ASP A 183 21.05 -1.02 2.23
C ASP A 183 20.98 -0.06 1.03
N LYS A 184 19.87 -0.09 0.28
CA LYS A 184 19.71 0.66 -0.98
C LYS A 184 18.83 1.90 -0.85
N SER A 185 17.93 1.91 0.13
CA SER A 185 16.90 2.94 0.26
C SER A 185 17.42 4.18 0.98
N PRO A 186 17.20 5.40 0.44
CA PRO A 186 17.41 6.62 1.17
C PRO A 186 16.26 6.95 2.13
N TYR A 187 15.23 6.11 2.18
CA TYR A 187 14.00 6.32 2.97
C TYR A 187 13.94 5.35 4.14
N PRO A 188 13.30 5.71 5.26
CA PRO A 188 12.92 4.78 6.32
C PRO A 188 12.16 3.57 5.78
N ILE A 189 12.34 2.42 6.43
CA ILE A 189 11.72 1.16 6.02
C ILE A 189 10.48 0.87 6.88
N ILE A 190 9.39 0.52 6.22
CA ILE A 190 8.19 -0.03 6.86
C ILE A 190 8.07 -1.53 6.53
N PHE A 191 7.74 -2.34 7.53
CA PHE A 191 7.63 -3.78 7.35
C PHE A 191 6.48 -4.36 8.19
N TYR A 192 5.47 -4.93 7.52
CA TYR A 192 4.30 -5.56 8.16
C TYR A 192 3.83 -6.77 7.33
N PRO A 193 4.61 -7.87 7.38
CA PRO A 193 4.34 -9.09 6.63
C PRO A 193 3.16 -9.86 7.23
N ASN A 194 2.66 -10.86 6.49
CA ASN A 194 1.74 -11.83 7.05
C ASN A 194 2.40 -12.63 8.18
N ALA A 195 1.59 -13.15 9.09
CA ALA A 195 2.02 -14.08 10.15
C ALA A 195 2.23 -15.50 9.60
N GLY A 196 2.96 -15.65 8.50
CA GLY A 196 3.07 -16.87 7.72
C GLY A 196 1.87 -17.09 6.79
N LEU A 197 1.82 -18.27 6.18
CA LEU A 197 0.69 -18.72 5.37
C LEU A 197 -0.13 -19.75 6.17
N PRO A 198 -1.45 -19.81 5.96
CA PRO A 198 -2.27 -20.81 6.62
C PRO A 198 -1.92 -22.22 6.12
N ASP A 199 -2.06 -23.21 7.00
CA ASP A 199 -2.03 -24.62 6.65
C ASP A 199 -3.30 -25.03 5.88
N ARG A 200 -3.40 -26.32 5.52
CA ARG A 200 -4.57 -26.85 4.79
C ARG A 200 -5.88 -26.76 5.58
N MET A 201 -5.80 -26.57 6.89
CA MET A 201 -6.96 -26.43 7.78
C MET A 201 -7.26 -24.96 8.10
N GLY A 202 -6.49 -24.01 7.55
CA GLY A 202 -6.64 -22.59 7.79
C GLY A 202 -5.96 -22.08 9.07
N ASN A 203 -5.13 -22.88 9.73
CA ASN A 203 -4.43 -22.46 10.94
C ASN A 203 -3.10 -21.76 10.60
N TYR A 204 -2.74 -20.78 11.39
CA TYR A 204 -1.44 -20.10 11.33
C TYR A 204 -0.54 -20.63 12.44
N SER A 205 0.67 -21.07 12.09
CA SER A 205 1.62 -21.65 13.03
C SER A 205 2.55 -20.62 13.69
N LEU A 206 2.68 -19.43 13.10
CA LEU A 206 3.56 -18.39 13.62
C LEU A 206 2.90 -17.69 14.83
N THR A 207 3.49 -17.87 16.02
CA THR A 207 3.02 -17.20 17.24
C THR A 207 3.51 -15.74 17.28
N PRO A 208 2.89 -14.86 18.08
CA PRO A 208 3.37 -13.49 18.28
C PRO A 208 4.84 -13.41 18.72
N GLU A 209 5.26 -14.31 19.60
CA GLU A 209 6.63 -14.38 20.13
C GLU A 209 7.61 -14.76 19.01
N ALA A 210 7.32 -15.79 18.24
CA ALA A 210 8.15 -16.22 17.12
C ALA A 210 8.20 -15.13 16.02
N PHE A 211 7.10 -14.41 15.80
CA PHE A 211 7.09 -13.25 14.88
C PHE A 211 8.06 -12.16 15.36
N VAL A 212 7.99 -11.80 16.65
CA VAL A 212 8.88 -10.79 17.26
C VAL A 212 10.34 -11.22 17.17
N ASP A 213 10.65 -12.48 17.48
CA ASP A 213 12.02 -13.03 17.43
C ASP A 213 12.62 -12.96 16.02
N THR A 214 11.78 -13.08 14.99
CA THR A 214 12.22 -12.95 13.59
C THR A 214 12.39 -11.49 13.17
N VAL A 215 11.48 -10.60 13.59
CA VAL A 215 11.50 -9.19 13.14
C VAL A 215 12.48 -8.35 13.95
N LYS A 216 12.64 -8.63 15.25
CA LYS A 216 13.50 -7.85 16.15
C LYS A 216 14.94 -7.65 15.65
N PRO A 217 15.64 -8.66 15.07
CA PRO A 217 16.97 -8.47 14.51
C PRO A 217 17.05 -7.48 13.35
N LEU A 218 15.92 -7.25 12.65
CA LEU A 218 15.85 -6.30 11.53
C LEU A 218 15.75 -4.84 11.98
N LEU A 219 15.47 -4.62 13.28
CA LEU A 219 15.39 -3.27 13.86
C LEU A 219 16.74 -2.75 14.36
N ALA A 220 17.77 -3.60 14.39
CA ALA A 220 19.09 -3.28 14.91
C ALA A 220 20.10 -2.90 13.80
N ASP A 221 19.74 -3.13 12.56
CA ASP A 221 20.52 -2.80 11.36
C ASP A 221 19.99 -1.48 10.75
#